data_f2ad20786cdc239b8fc6e238aa309743
#
_entry.id   f2ad20786cdc239b8fc6e238aa309743
#
_cell.length_a   1.000
_cell.length_b   1.000
_cell.length_c   1.000
_cell.angle_alpha   90.00
_cell.angle_beta   90.00
_cell.angle_gamma   90.00
#
_symmetry.space_group_name_H-M   'P 1'
#
loop_
_entity.id
_entity.type
_entity.pdbx_description
1 polymer ?
#
loop_
_entity_poly.entity_id
_entity_poly.type
_entity_poly.pdbx_seq_one_letter_code
_entity_poly.pdbx_strand_id
1 'polypeptide(L)'
;MSLGSIAYAITQNDCIGYSQPERQTIYSLSGPSDTSHYVNVDCSEMICAIFEWYGDPIFTRDVWTGSLRRQAAESGKFDIWEWDEDYVPTDGDILLTDGHVCMIGMGLICEAWIAEDGSIDGYAGDSTGNEVHAWNYWGHPYTQTGKWYWVIRYRNGDNYNYENGDELEMASSNELLEEIASLLRSGKEGEHYAGDINWYLKAIWEETKATHALVEEIADRLRPGEAGKRYAGTVIGYLAALLTQKNNENK
;
A
#
# COMPACT_ATOMS: atom_id res chain seq x y z
N MET A 1 6.63 2.97 13.89
CA MET A 1 6.06 2.35 12.67
C MET A 1 5.64 3.46 11.73
N SER A 2 5.81 3.29 10.41
CA SER A 2 5.29 4.22 9.41
C SER A 2 3.77 4.12 9.27
N LEU A 3 3.11 5.12 8.66
CA LEU A 3 1.67 5.06 8.37
C LEU A 3 1.31 3.82 7.55
N GLY A 4 2.07 3.56 6.47
CA GLY A 4 1.84 2.38 5.62
C GLY A 4 2.06 1.05 6.36
N SER A 5 3.05 0.96 7.26
CA SER A 5 3.27 -0.26 8.06
C SER A 5 2.17 -0.48 9.09
N ILE A 6 1.58 0.59 9.67
CA ILE A 6 0.43 0.48 10.56
C ILE A 6 -0.79 0.01 9.77
N ALA A 7 -1.06 0.62 8.61
CA ALA A 7 -2.16 0.23 7.74
C ALA A 7 -2.08 -1.26 7.36
N TYR A 8 -0.90 -1.70 6.93
CA TYR A 8 -0.68 -3.11 6.58
C TYR A 8 -0.85 -4.04 7.80
N ALA A 9 -0.33 -3.66 8.98
CA ALA A 9 -0.49 -4.48 10.19
C ALA A 9 -1.96 -4.66 10.61
N ILE A 10 -2.82 -3.65 10.39
CA ILE A 10 -4.27 -3.77 10.59
C ILE A 10 -4.85 -4.89 9.70
N THR A 11 -4.48 -4.91 8.41
CA THR A 11 -4.99 -5.91 7.45
C THR A 11 -4.46 -7.33 7.67
N GLN A 12 -3.51 -7.52 8.57
CA GLN A 12 -2.96 -8.82 8.96
C GLN A 12 -3.52 -9.30 10.31
N ASN A 13 -4.45 -8.55 10.90
CA ASN A 13 -5.00 -8.85 12.22
C ASN A 13 -6.45 -9.32 12.12
N ASP A 14 -6.67 -10.63 12.11
CA ASP A 14 -7.99 -11.28 12.04
C ASP A 14 -8.92 -10.91 13.21
N CYS A 15 -8.42 -10.24 14.25
CA CYS A 15 -9.26 -9.72 15.33
C CYS A 15 -9.95 -8.39 14.96
N ILE A 16 -9.66 -7.80 13.81
CA ILE A 16 -10.25 -6.55 13.34
C ILE A 16 -11.18 -6.85 12.16
N GLY A 17 -12.50 -6.76 12.36
CA GLY A 17 -13.50 -6.94 11.32
C GLY A 17 -14.13 -5.63 10.86
N TYR A 18 -15.22 -5.73 10.09
CA TYR A 18 -15.91 -4.58 9.53
C TYR A 18 -17.29 -4.37 10.14
N SER A 19 -17.53 -3.20 10.71
CA SER A 19 -18.89 -2.72 11.04
C SER A 19 -18.91 -1.20 11.13
N GLN A 20 -19.84 -0.53 10.44
CA GLN A 20 -20.04 0.91 10.57
C GLN A 20 -20.64 1.31 11.93
N PRO A 21 -21.66 0.62 12.46
CA PRO A 21 -22.21 0.92 13.79
C PRO A 21 -21.20 0.75 14.93
N GLU A 22 -20.30 -0.24 14.83
CA GLU A 22 -19.34 -0.59 15.88
C GLU A 22 -17.89 -0.18 15.55
N ARG A 23 -17.68 0.66 14.53
CA ARG A 23 -16.36 1.03 13.99
C ARG A 23 -15.37 1.57 15.01
N GLN A 24 -15.86 2.18 16.11
CA GLN A 24 -15.00 2.77 17.13
C GLN A 24 -14.50 1.74 18.17
N THR A 25 -14.93 0.49 18.10
CA THR A 25 -14.41 -0.56 18.98
C THR A 25 -12.94 -0.83 18.77
N ILE A 26 -12.39 -0.51 17.58
CA ILE A 26 -10.97 -0.59 17.26
C ILE A 26 -10.06 0.12 18.28
N TYR A 27 -10.53 1.19 18.91
CA TYR A 27 -9.73 1.96 19.90
C TYR A 27 -9.59 1.26 21.26
N SER A 28 -10.24 0.11 21.45
CA SER A 28 -9.99 -0.74 22.62
C SER A 28 -8.72 -1.56 22.49
N LEU A 29 -8.17 -1.70 21.28
CA LEU A 29 -6.86 -2.31 21.05
C LEU A 29 -5.74 -1.32 21.38
N SER A 30 -4.61 -1.84 21.87
CA SER A 30 -3.42 -1.04 22.18
C SER A 30 -2.58 -0.68 20.95
N GLY A 31 -2.87 -1.25 19.79
CA GLY A 31 -2.17 -1.03 18.54
C GLY A 31 -2.60 -2.00 17.44
N PRO A 32 -2.07 -1.85 16.21
CA PRO A 32 -2.53 -2.59 15.04
C PRO A 32 -2.28 -4.11 15.11
N SER A 33 -1.34 -4.55 15.93
CA SER A 33 -1.01 -5.98 16.12
C SER A 33 -1.56 -6.56 17.44
N ASP A 34 -2.42 -5.84 18.15
CA ASP A 34 -3.06 -6.33 19.37
C ASP A 34 -4.19 -7.32 19.01
N THR A 35 -4.06 -8.56 19.45
CA THR A 35 -5.02 -9.64 19.20
C THR A 35 -5.73 -10.07 20.48
N SER A 36 -5.80 -9.20 21.49
CA SER A 36 -6.36 -9.52 22.79
C SER A 36 -7.87 -9.79 22.79
N HIS A 37 -8.60 -9.20 21.84
CA HIS A 37 -10.05 -9.39 21.64
C HIS A 37 -10.47 -8.92 20.25
N TYR A 38 -11.68 -9.31 19.85
CA TYR A 38 -12.27 -8.96 18.55
C TYR A 38 -12.91 -7.58 18.58
N VAL A 39 -12.70 -6.82 17.50
CA VAL A 39 -13.21 -5.44 17.31
C VAL A 39 -13.65 -5.22 15.88
N ASN A 40 -14.25 -4.06 15.62
CA ASN A 40 -14.65 -3.63 14.28
C ASN A 40 -14.10 -2.25 13.94
N VAL A 41 -13.98 -2.00 12.64
CA VAL A 41 -13.64 -0.71 12.06
C VAL A 41 -14.42 -0.51 10.75
N ASP A 42 -14.63 0.73 10.29
CA ASP A 42 -15.01 1.03 8.92
C ASP A 42 -13.84 1.68 8.17
N CYS A 43 -14.00 1.91 6.88
CA CYS A 43 -12.94 2.47 6.04
C CYS A 43 -12.40 3.81 6.55
N SER A 44 -13.27 4.71 7.00
CA SER A 44 -12.88 6.04 7.49
C SER A 44 -12.28 6.00 8.88
N GLU A 45 -12.82 5.17 9.77
CA GLU A 45 -12.29 5.02 11.12
C GLU A 45 -10.93 4.30 11.12
N MET A 46 -10.69 3.41 10.14
CA MET A 46 -9.38 2.80 9.94
C MET A 46 -8.29 3.87 9.70
N ILE A 47 -8.58 4.86 8.85
CA ILE A 47 -7.65 5.99 8.63
C ILE A 47 -7.42 6.75 9.93
N CYS A 48 -8.48 7.02 10.70
CA CYS A 48 -8.37 7.70 11.98
C CYS A 48 -7.49 6.92 12.97
N ALA A 49 -7.71 5.62 13.11
CA ALA A 49 -6.94 4.73 13.99
C ALA A 49 -5.46 4.66 13.59
N ILE A 50 -5.16 4.64 12.29
CA ILE A 50 -3.78 4.66 11.78
C ILE A 50 -3.05 5.91 12.28
N PHE A 51 -3.65 7.10 12.15
CA PHE A 51 -3.04 8.34 12.62
C PHE A 51 -2.95 8.43 14.15
N GLU A 52 -3.91 7.87 14.88
CA GLU A 52 -3.84 7.79 16.33
C GLU A 52 -2.67 6.90 16.79
N TRP A 53 -2.49 5.72 16.19
CA TRP A 53 -1.39 4.81 16.51
C TRP A 53 -0.03 5.29 15.96
N TYR A 54 -0.04 6.12 14.91
CA TYR A 54 1.16 6.81 14.44
C TYR A 54 1.65 7.87 15.44
N GLY A 55 0.75 8.37 16.31
CA GLY A 55 1.06 9.40 17.32
C GLY A 55 0.79 10.83 16.87
N ASP A 56 0.10 11.03 15.75
CA ASP A 56 -0.36 12.34 15.28
C ASP A 56 -1.87 12.29 14.92
N PRO A 57 -2.76 12.28 15.90
CA PRO A 57 -4.21 12.17 15.68
C PRO A 57 -4.76 13.44 15.02
N ILE A 58 -4.92 13.41 13.71
CA ILE A 58 -5.38 14.54 12.90
C ILE A 58 -6.89 14.48 12.69
N PHE A 59 -7.41 13.28 12.45
CA PHE A 59 -8.82 13.05 12.17
C PHE A 59 -9.61 12.85 13.46
N THR A 60 -10.84 13.35 13.48
CA THR A 60 -11.76 13.11 14.61
C THR A 60 -12.41 11.74 14.47
N ARG A 61 -12.72 11.08 15.58
CA ARG A 61 -13.33 9.73 15.60
C ARG A 61 -14.76 9.67 15.04
N ASP A 62 -15.31 10.78 14.58
CA ASP A 62 -16.58 10.87 13.85
C ASP A 62 -16.35 11.13 12.35
N VAL A 63 -15.10 11.03 11.88
CA VAL A 63 -14.75 11.21 10.47
C VAL A 63 -15.52 10.21 9.60
N TRP A 64 -15.91 10.66 8.42
CA TRP A 64 -16.48 9.85 7.36
C TRP A 64 -15.92 10.33 6.00
N THR A 65 -16.06 9.54 4.97
CA THR A 65 -15.46 9.81 3.66
C THR A 65 -15.75 11.22 3.14
N GLY A 66 -16.99 11.74 3.33
CA GLY A 66 -17.36 13.10 2.91
C GLY A 66 -16.71 14.22 3.74
N SER A 67 -16.21 13.97 4.94
CA SER A 67 -15.55 14.96 5.79
C SER A 67 -14.02 14.83 5.81
N LEU A 68 -13.48 13.68 5.43
CA LEU A 68 -12.07 13.33 5.57
C LEU A 68 -11.15 14.31 4.81
N ARG A 69 -11.43 14.57 3.53
CA ARG A 69 -10.63 15.52 2.74
C ARG A 69 -10.63 16.94 3.34
N ARG A 70 -11.76 17.38 3.85
CA ARG A 70 -11.86 18.70 4.52
C ARG A 70 -11.01 18.73 5.78
N GLN A 71 -11.08 17.73 6.65
CA GLN A 71 -10.27 17.67 7.87
C GLN A 71 -8.77 17.62 7.53
N ALA A 72 -8.38 16.84 6.51
CA ALA A 72 -7.01 16.82 6.01
C ALA A 72 -6.54 18.20 5.55
N ALA A 73 -7.35 18.92 4.75
CA ALA A 73 -7.04 20.26 4.28
C ALA A 73 -6.94 21.28 5.41
N GLU A 74 -7.89 21.27 6.35
CA GLU A 74 -7.94 22.17 7.51
C GLU A 74 -6.74 21.97 8.45
N SER A 75 -6.20 20.76 8.54
CA SER A 75 -5.01 20.47 9.34
C SER A 75 -3.74 21.15 8.80
N GLY A 76 -3.70 21.46 7.52
CA GLY A 76 -2.52 22.02 6.85
C GLY A 76 -1.34 21.03 6.73
N LYS A 77 -1.54 19.76 7.04
CA LYS A 77 -0.48 18.74 7.10
C LYS A 77 -0.43 17.83 5.87
N PHE A 78 -1.31 18.02 4.89
CA PHE A 78 -1.40 17.15 3.72
C PHE A 78 -1.21 17.93 2.41
N ASP A 79 -0.68 17.24 1.42
CA ASP A 79 -0.85 17.56 0.01
C ASP A 79 -2.06 16.78 -0.51
N ILE A 80 -2.92 17.47 -1.28
CA ILE A 80 -4.19 16.91 -1.76
C ILE A 80 -4.32 17.26 -3.24
N TRP A 81 -4.51 16.24 -4.08
CA TRP A 81 -4.71 16.43 -5.52
C TRP A 81 -5.71 15.40 -6.07
N GLU A 82 -6.23 15.67 -7.26
CA GLU A 82 -7.10 14.74 -7.97
C GLU A 82 -6.30 13.51 -8.41
N TRP A 83 -6.89 12.33 -8.22
CA TRP A 83 -6.32 11.10 -8.71
C TRP A 83 -6.38 11.06 -10.24
N ASP A 84 -5.35 10.55 -10.88
CA ASP A 84 -5.28 10.28 -12.32
C ASP A 84 -4.66 8.90 -12.60
N GLU A 85 -4.68 8.50 -13.87
CA GLU A 85 -4.17 7.18 -14.29
C GLU A 85 -2.64 7.05 -14.18
N ASP A 86 -1.93 8.17 -14.13
CA ASP A 86 -0.47 8.24 -13.99
C ASP A 86 -0.02 8.19 -12.51
N TYR A 87 -0.98 8.17 -11.58
CA TYR A 87 -0.65 8.10 -10.15
C TYR A 87 0.12 6.83 -9.81
N VAL A 88 1.25 7.01 -9.13
CA VAL A 88 2.07 5.93 -8.58
C VAL A 88 1.83 5.83 -7.07
N PRO A 89 1.30 4.68 -6.58
CA PRO A 89 1.00 4.51 -5.16
C PRO A 89 2.27 4.63 -4.32
N THR A 90 2.18 5.41 -3.26
CA THR A 90 3.25 5.65 -2.29
C THR A 90 2.73 5.29 -0.90
N ASP A 91 3.52 4.59 -0.10
CA ASP A 91 3.14 4.19 1.25
C ASP A 91 2.72 5.40 2.10
N GLY A 92 1.60 5.27 2.80
CA GLY A 92 0.99 6.34 3.57
C GLY A 92 0.06 7.26 2.79
N ASP A 93 -0.04 7.13 1.46
CA ASP A 93 -1.06 7.84 0.69
C ASP A 93 -2.46 7.32 1.02
N ILE A 94 -3.38 8.24 1.16
CA ILE A 94 -4.80 7.95 1.32
C ILE A 94 -5.47 8.13 -0.04
N LEU A 95 -6.17 7.10 -0.52
CA LEU A 95 -7.02 7.18 -1.70
C LEU A 95 -8.47 7.30 -1.27
N LEU A 96 -9.16 8.31 -1.78
CA LEU A 96 -10.52 8.66 -1.38
C LEU A 96 -11.45 8.73 -2.59
N THR A 97 -12.63 8.18 -2.44
CA THR A 97 -13.77 8.32 -3.35
C THR A 97 -15.07 8.60 -2.57
N ASP A 98 -16.20 8.71 -3.25
CA ASP A 98 -17.50 8.80 -2.59
C ASP A 98 -17.84 7.46 -1.90
N GLY A 99 -17.91 7.48 -0.58
CA GLY A 99 -18.33 6.34 0.23
C GLY A 99 -17.22 5.34 0.56
N HIS A 100 -15.98 5.52 0.08
CA HIS A 100 -14.87 4.64 0.44
C HIS A 100 -13.54 5.35 0.53
N VAL A 101 -12.66 4.85 1.40
CA VAL A 101 -11.29 5.34 1.60
C VAL A 101 -10.37 4.19 1.99
N CYS A 102 -9.13 4.24 1.53
CA CYS A 102 -8.08 3.29 1.90
C CYS A 102 -6.74 4.01 2.10
N MET A 103 -5.74 3.29 2.58
CA MET A 103 -4.36 3.76 2.65
C MET A 103 -3.44 2.81 1.88
N ILE A 104 -2.44 3.37 1.21
CA ILE A 104 -1.36 2.55 0.65
C ILE A 104 -0.40 2.14 1.78
N GLY A 105 -0.20 0.83 1.93
CA GLY A 105 0.73 0.27 2.90
C GLY A 105 1.48 -0.93 2.33
N MET A 106 2.81 -0.93 2.41
CA MET A 106 3.68 -1.97 1.83
C MET A 106 3.41 -2.19 0.32
N GLY A 107 3.11 -1.10 -0.41
CA GLY A 107 2.78 -1.14 -1.84
C GLY A 107 1.40 -1.70 -2.19
N LEU A 108 0.56 -1.97 -1.20
CA LEU A 108 -0.79 -2.53 -1.35
C LEU A 108 -1.85 -1.51 -0.91
N ILE A 109 -3.06 -1.64 -1.41
CA ILE A 109 -4.24 -1.01 -0.81
C ILE A 109 -4.54 -1.74 0.48
N CYS A 110 -4.56 -1.02 1.61
CA CYS A 110 -4.98 -1.50 2.92
C CYS A 110 -6.32 -0.86 3.25
N GLU A 111 -7.36 -1.67 3.46
CA GLU A 111 -8.73 -1.17 3.58
C GLU A 111 -9.61 -2.01 4.50
N ALA A 112 -10.60 -1.36 5.10
CA ALA A 112 -11.77 -2.01 5.67
C ALA A 112 -12.90 -1.91 4.64
N TRP A 113 -13.28 -3.06 4.05
CA TRP A 113 -14.07 -3.11 2.83
C TRP A 113 -15.57 -3.29 3.07
N ILE A 114 -15.97 -4.42 3.63
CA ILE A 114 -17.37 -4.76 3.89
C ILE A 114 -17.48 -5.94 4.87
N ALA A 115 -18.59 -6.06 5.58
CA ALA A 115 -18.83 -7.17 6.48
C ALA A 115 -18.91 -8.54 5.75
N GLU A 116 -18.81 -9.63 6.52
CA GLU A 116 -18.79 -11.02 6.06
C GLU A 116 -20.02 -11.43 5.23
N ASP A 117 -21.16 -10.81 5.47
CA ASP A 117 -22.42 -11.06 4.74
C ASP A 117 -22.70 -10.05 3.62
N GLY A 118 -21.77 -9.13 3.37
CA GLY A 118 -21.90 -8.06 2.40
C GLY A 118 -22.72 -6.87 2.90
N SER A 119 -23.04 -6.80 4.19
CA SER A 119 -23.72 -5.67 4.83
C SER A 119 -22.70 -4.64 5.36
N ILE A 120 -23.21 -3.60 6.02
CA ILE A 120 -22.40 -2.59 6.71
C ILE A 120 -22.27 -2.83 8.22
N ASP A 121 -22.82 -3.92 8.71
CA ASP A 121 -22.89 -4.26 10.14
C ASP A 121 -22.51 -5.74 10.34
N GLY A 122 -21.23 -5.99 10.47
CA GLY A 122 -20.66 -7.32 10.66
C GLY A 122 -20.43 -7.70 12.11
N TYR A 123 -20.06 -8.95 12.32
CA TYR A 123 -19.60 -9.43 13.63
C TYR A 123 -18.22 -8.91 13.94
N ALA A 124 -17.84 -8.91 15.21
CA ALA A 124 -16.50 -8.47 15.62
C ALA A 124 -15.41 -9.46 15.16
N GLY A 125 -14.36 -8.93 14.52
CA GLY A 125 -13.26 -9.68 13.93
C GLY A 125 -13.50 -10.08 12.47
N ASP A 126 -12.41 -10.24 11.71
CA ASP A 126 -12.45 -10.66 10.31
C ASP A 126 -12.56 -12.19 10.22
N SER A 127 -13.77 -12.67 10.00
CA SER A 127 -14.06 -14.11 9.91
C SER A 127 -13.83 -14.68 8.51
N THR A 128 -13.74 -13.82 7.49
CA THR A 128 -13.64 -14.22 6.07
C THR A 128 -12.28 -13.95 5.47
N GLY A 129 -11.44 -13.11 6.10
CA GLY A 129 -10.20 -12.60 5.55
C GLY A 129 -10.41 -11.56 4.44
N ASN A 130 -11.64 -11.02 4.31
CA ASN A 130 -11.99 -10.04 3.27
C ASN A 130 -12.68 -8.79 3.81
N GLU A 131 -12.87 -8.69 5.10
CA GLU A 131 -13.52 -7.55 5.74
C GLU A 131 -12.53 -6.40 5.91
N VAL A 132 -11.31 -6.74 6.38
CA VAL A 132 -10.18 -5.81 6.51
C VAL A 132 -8.96 -6.48 5.88
N HIS A 133 -8.58 -6.05 4.69
CA HIS A 133 -7.58 -6.77 3.91
C HIS A 133 -6.62 -5.85 3.15
N ALA A 134 -5.55 -6.45 2.62
CA ALA A 134 -4.62 -5.81 1.70
C ALA A 134 -4.87 -6.31 0.27
N TRP A 135 -4.97 -5.38 -0.69
CA TRP A 135 -5.21 -5.70 -2.10
C TRP A 135 -4.14 -5.10 -3.01
N ASN A 136 -3.83 -5.78 -4.10
CA ASN A 136 -2.95 -5.22 -5.12
C ASN A 136 -3.59 -3.96 -5.73
N TYR A 137 -2.86 -2.83 -5.74
CA TYR A 137 -3.36 -1.56 -6.26
C TYR A 137 -3.90 -1.67 -7.70
N TRP A 138 -3.12 -2.29 -8.59
CA TRP A 138 -3.48 -2.42 -10.01
C TRP A 138 -4.64 -3.39 -10.26
N GLY A 139 -4.85 -4.36 -9.37
CA GLY A 139 -5.95 -5.31 -9.42
C GLY A 139 -7.23 -4.81 -8.77
N HIS A 140 -7.18 -3.70 -8.02
CA HIS A 140 -8.32 -3.20 -7.27
C HIS A 140 -9.42 -2.66 -8.20
N PRO A 141 -10.71 -3.01 -7.98
CA PRO A 141 -11.81 -2.59 -8.85
C PRO A 141 -11.91 -1.08 -9.08
N TYR A 142 -11.63 -0.27 -8.07
CA TYR A 142 -11.68 1.20 -8.19
C TYR A 142 -10.52 1.76 -9.00
N THR A 143 -9.34 1.17 -8.90
CA THR A 143 -8.20 1.52 -9.77
C THR A 143 -8.49 1.17 -11.21
N GLN A 144 -8.99 -0.04 -11.47
CA GLN A 144 -9.32 -0.50 -12.82
C GLN A 144 -10.44 0.29 -13.49
N THR A 145 -11.33 0.91 -12.72
CA THR A 145 -12.48 1.66 -13.23
C THR A 145 -12.35 3.17 -13.08
N GLY A 146 -11.19 3.67 -12.62
CA GLY A 146 -10.95 5.10 -12.43
C GLY A 146 -11.90 5.74 -11.40
N LYS A 147 -12.21 5.04 -10.31
CA LYS A 147 -13.17 5.51 -9.30
C LYS A 147 -12.54 6.24 -8.13
N TRP A 148 -11.22 6.29 -8.04
CA TRP A 148 -10.57 7.15 -7.07
C TRP A 148 -10.69 8.60 -7.51
N TYR A 149 -10.97 9.51 -6.56
CA TYR A 149 -11.12 10.93 -6.86
C TYR A 149 -9.96 11.75 -6.33
N TRP A 150 -9.43 11.38 -5.16
CA TRP A 150 -8.43 12.16 -4.46
C TRP A 150 -7.30 11.28 -3.98
N VAL A 151 -6.10 11.84 -4.08
CA VAL A 151 -4.91 11.39 -3.35
C VAL A 151 -4.63 12.40 -2.25
N ILE A 152 -4.41 11.92 -1.03
CA ILE A 152 -4.17 12.73 0.16
C ILE A 152 -2.89 12.21 0.80
N ARG A 153 -1.80 12.97 0.70
CA ARG A 153 -0.46 12.59 1.20
C ARG A 153 -0.08 13.41 2.43
N TYR A 154 0.28 12.72 3.50
CA TYR A 154 0.74 13.35 4.72
C TYR A 154 2.17 13.86 4.58
N ARG A 155 2.40 15.18 4.83
CA ARG A 155 3.70 15.84 4.61
C ARG A 155 4.79 15.42 5.59
N ASN A 156 4.43 15.05 6.81
CA ASN A 156 5.39 14.63 7.84
C ASN A 156 5.49 13.11 7.93
N GLY A 157 4.92 12.35 6.98
CA GLY A 157 5.04 10.91 6.88
C GLY A 157 6.46 10.50 6.51
N ASP A 158 6.81 9.26 6.80
CA ASP A 158 8.14 8.70 6.54
C ASP A 158 8.56 8.78 5.06
N ASN A 159 7.62 9.00 4.15
CA ASN A 159 7.84 9.14 2.71
C ASN A 159 8.17 10.58 2.27
N TYR A 160 8.06 11.59 3.15
CA TYR A 160 8.32 12.98 2.79
C TYR A 160 9.82 13.33 2.76
N ASN A 161 10.66 12.49 3.32
CA ASN A 161 12.13 12.71 3.34
C ASN A 161 12.81 12.46 1.99
N TYR A 162 12.07 12.04 0.95
CA TYR A 162 12.63 11.83 -0.39
C TYR A 162 13.05 13.14 -1.10
N GLU A 163 12.48 14.29 -0.71
CA GLU A 163 12.83 15.56 -1.37
C GLU A 163 13.95 16.35 -0.67
N ASN A 164 14.35 15.99 0.54
CA ASN A 164 15.32 16.75 1.34
C ASN A 164 16.69 16.11 1.53
N GLY A 165 17.08 15.18 0.65
CA GLY A 165 18.49 14.84 0.47
C GLY A 165 19.26 14.31 1.69
N ASP A 166 18.57 13.85 2.74
CA ASP A 166 19.21 13.02 3.75
C ASP A 166 19.41 11.63 3.13
N GLU A 167 20.64 11.39 2.70
CA GLU A 167 21.12 10.10 2.24
C GLU A 167 20.82 9.03 3.30
N LEU A 168 19.64 8.39 3.22
CA LEU A 168 19.61 6.97 3.52
C LEU A 168 20.67 6.38 2.59
N GLU A 169 21.68 5.71 3.15
CA GLU A 169 22.58 4.86 2.37
C GLU A 169 21.70 3.83 1.64
N MET A 170 21.18 4.25 0.48
CA MET A 170 20.43 3.34 -0.37
C MET A 170 21.44 2.31 -0.85
N ALA A 171 21.13 1.05 -0.55
CA ALA A 171 21.83 -0.05 -1.18
C ALA A 171 22.01 0.27 -2.66
N SER A 172 23.20 0.06 -3.21
CA SER A 172 23.44 0.34 -4.62
C SER A 172 22.45 -0.42 -5.48
N SER A 173 22.13 0.06 -6.69
CA SER A 173 21.24 -0.66 -7.61
C SER A 173 21.61 -2.14 -7.75
N ASN A 174 22.89 -2.47 -7.60
CA ASN A 174 23.37 -3.85 -7.64
C ASN A 174 22.97 -4.65 -6.40
N GLU A 175 23.03 -4.06 -5.22
CA GLU A 175 22.61 -4.72 -3.98
C GLU A 175 21.10 -4.98 -3.98
N LEU A 176 20.28 -4.01 -4.44
CA LEU A 176 18.84 -4.19 -4.62
C LEU A 176 18.52 -5.27 -5.66
N LEU A 177 19.24 -5.32 -6.78
CA LEU A 177 19.06 -6.36 -7.80
C LEU A 177 19.46 -7.74 -7.28
N GLU A 178 20.52 -7.84 -6.48
CA GLU A 178 20.93 -9.11 -5.85
C GLU A 178 19.90 -9.56 -4.80
N GLU A 179 19.31 -8.64 -4.05
CA GLU A 179 18.27 -8.96 -3.09
C GLU A 179 17.00 -9.45 -3.79
N ILE A 180 16.54 -8.77 -4.86
CA ILE A 180 15.44 -9.24 -5.71
C ILE A 180 15.76 -10.62 -6.28
N ALA A 181 16.97 -10.82 -6.82
CA ALA A 181 17.38 -12.10 -7.35
C ALA A 181 17.41 -13.21 -6.26
N SER A 182 17.79 -12.86 -5.04
CA SER A 182 17.78 -13.75 -3.89
C SER A 182 16.35 -14.15 -3.48
N LEU A 183 15.44 -13.18 -3.41
CA LEU A 183 14.03 -13.41 -3.10
C LEU A 183 13.37 -14.32 -4.15
N LEU A 184 13.65 -14.07 -5.43
CA LEU A 184 13.12 -14.87 -6.53
C LEU A 184 13.73 -16.29 -6.57
N ARG A 185 15.01 -16.48 -6.14
CA ARG A 185 15.67 -17.79 -6.08
C ARG A 185 15.23 -18.63 -4.88
N SER A 186 14.72 -18.04 -3.82
CA SER A 186 14.37 -18.76 -2.58
C SER A 186 13.19 -19.70 -2.71
N GLY A 187 12.51 -19.72 -3.87
CA GLY A 187 11.65 -20.84 -4.32
C GLY A 187 10.42 -21.13 -3.46
N LYS A 188 9.99 -20.23 -2.60
CA LYS A 188 8.70 -20.34 -1.92
C LYS A 188 7.60 -19.97 -2.89
N GLU A 189 7.10 -20.99 -3.59
CA GLU A 189 5.94 -20.86 -4.45
C GLU A 189 4.74 -20.36 -3.64
N GLY A 190 4.17 -19.22 -4.03
CA GLY A 190 2.78 -18.86 -3.76
C GLY A 190 2.53 -17.73 -2.76
N GLU A 191 3.50 -17.16 -2.07
CA GLU A 191 3.25 -16.11 -1.07
C GLU A 191 3.90 -14.76 -1.41
N HIS A 192 3.07 -13.74 -1.68
CA HIS A 192 3.27 -12.29 -1.47
C HIS A 192 4.37 -11.49 -2.20
N TYR A 193 4.92 -11.91 -3.32
CA TYR A 193 6.07 -11.22 -3.94
C TYR A 193 5.75 -10.01 -4.84
N ALA A 194 4.50 -9.82 -5.28
CA ALA A 194 4.19 -8.76 -6.24
C ALA A 194 4.34 -7.33 -5.65
N GLY A 195 3.98 -7.13 -4.38
CA GLY A 195 4.14 -5.84 -3.69
C GLY A 195 5.60 -5.49 -3.45
N ASP A 196 6.35 -6.46 -2.96
CA ASP A 196 7.78 -6.29 -2.67
C ASP A 196 8.59 -6.02 -3.94
N ILE A 197 8.32 -6.76 -5.03
CA ILE A 197 8.98 -6.54 -6.33
C ILE A 197 8.69 -5.15 -6.86
N ASN A 198 7.46 -4.66 -6.78
CA ASN A 198 7.11 -3.32 -7.25
C ASN A 198 7.83 -2.23 -6.45
N TRP A 199 7.98 -2.40 -5.14
CA TRP A 199 8.73 -1.47 -4.30
C TRP A 199 10.22 -1.44 -4.69
N TYR A 200 10.85 -2.61 -4.84
CA TYR A 200 12.25 -2.72 -5.28
C TYR A 200 12.46 -2.15 -6.69
N LEU A 201 11.55 -2.42 -7.63
CA LEU A 201 11.61 -1.86 -8.98
C LEU A 201 11.47 -0.34 -8.98
N LYS A 202 10.61 0.23 -8.11
CA LYS A 202 10.47 1.67 -7.94
C LYS A 202 11.76 2.29 -7.38
N ALA A 203 12.37 1.69 -6.35
CA ALA A 203 13.62 2.15 -5.78
C ALA A 203 14.75 2.12 -6.82
N ILE A 204 14.85 1.05 -7.61
CA ILE A 204 15.81 0.95 -8.74
C ILE A 204 15.53 2.02 -9.79
N TRP A 205 14.28 2.33 -10.09
CA TRP A 205 13.93 3.35 -11.06
C TRP A 205 14.34 4.76 -10.61
N GLU A 206 14.09 5.11 -9.36
CA GLU A 206 14.48 6.42 -8.83
C GLU A 206 16.00 6.62 -8.81
N GLU A 207 16.75 5.56 -8.54
CA GLU A 207 18.21 5.61 -8.49
C GLU A 207 18.88 5.68 -9.89
N THR A 208 18.25 5.12 -10.94
CA THR A 208 18.88 5.02 -12.26
C THR A 208 17.94 5.39 -13.41
N LYS A 209 17.87 6.69 -13.74
CA LYS A 209 17.13 7.16 -14.94
C LYS A 209 17.55 6.44 -16.24
N ALA A 210 18.73 5.84 -16.28
CA ALA A 210 19.26 5.08 -17.42
C ALA A 210 18.57 3.72 -17.61
N THR A 211 17.89 3.18 -16.58
CA THR A 211 17.15 1.91 -16.64
C THR A 211 15.65 2.10 -16.83
N HIS A 212 15.19 3.34 -17.01
CA HIS A 212 13.79 3.72 -17.10
C HIS A 212 12.97 2.87 -18.09
N ALA A 213 13.43 2.78 -19.34
CA ALA A 213 12.74 2.02 -20.39
C ALA A 213 12.54 0.53 -20.04
N LEU A 214 13.48 -0.03 -19.28
CA LEU A 214 13.44 -1.44 -18.93
C LEU A 214 12.57 -1.70 -17.71
N VAL A 215 12.54 -0.78 -16.75
CA VAL A 215 11.60 -0.82 -15.62
C VAL A 215 10.18 -0.64 -16.11
N GLU A 216 9.93 0.25 -17.06
CA GLU A 216 8.61 0.39 -17.73
C GLU A 216 8.21 -0.89 -18.46
N GLU A 217 9.15 -1.52 -19.21
CA GLU A 217 8.84 -2.79 -19.87
C GLU A 217 8.50 -3.90 -18.86
N ILE A 218 9.20 -3.98 -17.73
CA ILE A 218 8.89 -4.93 -16.67
C ILE A 218 7.55 -4.60 -16.03
N ALA A 219 7.28 -3.32 -15.73
CA ALA A 219 6.02 -2.87 -15.16
C ALA A 219 4.85 -3.17 -16.10
N ASP A 220 4.98 -2.92 -17.40
CA ASP A 220 3.95 -3.26 -18.39
C ASP A 220 3.65 -4.76 -18.49
N ARG A 221 4.66 -5.59 -18.28
CA ARG A 221 4.49 -7.04 -18.28
C ARG A 221 3.90 -7.59 -16.98
N LEU A 222 4.06 -6.84 -15.87
CA LEU A 222 3.47 -7.17 -14.57
C LEU A 222 2.05 -6.63 -14.42
N ARG A 223 1.62 -5.67 -15.27
CA ARG A 223 0.23 -5.17 -15.26
C ARG A 223 -0.74 -6.30 -15.58
N PRO A 224 -1.81 -6.49 -14.80
CA PRO A 224 -2.82 -7.51 -15.05
C PRO A 224 -3.70 -7.10 -16.22
N GLY A 225 -3.25 -7.30 -17.44
CA GLY A 225 -4.02 -7.05 -18.66
C GLY A 225 -3.97 -8.24 -19.61
N GLU A 226 -2.98 -9.11 -19.47
CA GLU A 226 -2.91 -10.38 -20.17
C GLU A 226 -3.05 -11.54 -19.16
N ALA A 227 -4.28 -11.74 -18.71
CA ALA A 227 -4.64 -12.78 -17.77
C ALA A 227 -3.96 -14.12 -18.05
N GLY A 228 -3.25 -14.63 -17.07
CA GLY A 228 -2.90 -16.05 -16.97
C GLY A 228 -1.61 -16.51 -17.63
N LYS A 229 -0.77 -15.66 -18.18
CA LYS A 229 0.54 -16.10 -18.69
C LYS A 229 1.62 -15.97 -17.62
N ARG A 230 2.31 -17.05 -17.37
CA ARG A 230 3.34 -17.29 -16.34
C ARG A 230 4.53 -16.34 -16.46
N TYR A 231 4.51 -15.22 -15.73
CA TYR A 231 5.53 -14.18 -15.87
C TYR A 231 6.74 -14.32 -14.92
N ALA A 232 6.66 -15.13 -13.87
CA ALA A 232 7.77 -15.29 -12.94
C ALA A 232 9.08 -15.72 -13.65
N GLY A 233 9.02 -16.68 -14.56
CA GLY A 233 10.19 -17.10 -15.34
C GLY A 233 10.71 -16.03 -16.30
N THR A 234 9.83 -15.17 -16.80
CA THR A 234 10.19 -14.08 -17.72
C THR A 234 10.85 -12.93 -16.98
N VAL A 235 10.33 -12.55 -15.80
CA VAL A 235 10.94 -11.52 -14.92
C VAL A 235 12.33 -11.95 -14.47
N ILE A 236 12.51 -13.20 -14.04
CA ILE A 236 13.83 -13.76 -13.69
C ILE A 236 14.80 -13.71 -14.89
N GLY A 237 14.31 -14.07 -16.08
CA GLY A 237 15.09 -14.01 -17.30
C GLY A 237 15.57 -12.59 -17.64
N TYR A 238 14.71 -11.58 -17.47
CA TYR A 238 15.04 -10.18 -17.70
C TYR A 238 16.02 -9.62 -16.67
N LEU A 239 15.83 -9.90 -15.39
CA LEU A 239 16.74 -9.47 -14.33
C LEU A 239 18.13 -10.13 -14.52
N ALA A 240 18.19 -11.39 -14.91
CA ALA A 240 19.45 -12.07 -15.23
C ALA A 240 20.14 -11.46 -16.46
N ALA A 241 19.41 -11.07 -17.50
CA ALA A 241 19.94 -10.40 -18.68
C ALA A 241 20.51 -9.00 -18.34
N LEU A 242 19.82 -8.25 -17.47
CA LEU A 242 20.26 -6.94 -16.94
C LEU A 242 21.58 -7.05 -16.20
N LEU A 243 21.69 -8.00 -15.26
CA LEU A 243 22.93 -8.24 -14.51
C LEU A 243 24.09 -8.63 -15.44
N THR A 244 23.82 -9.38 -16.50
CA THR A 244 24.83 -9.80 -17.48
C THR A 244 25.30 -8.64 -18.36
N GLN A 245 24.39 -7.76 -18.79
CA GLN A 245 24.70 -6.59 -19.62
C GLN A 245 25.59 -5.61 -18.86
N LYS A 246 25.23 -5.28 -17.61
CA LYS A 246 25.99 -4.35 -16.76
C LYS A 246 27.39 -4.87 -16.40
N ASN A 247 27.54 -6.18 -16.22
CA ASN A 247 28.86 -6.81 -16.00
C ASN A 247 29.78 -6.75 -17.25
N ASN A 248 29.21 -6.60 -18.44
CA ASN A 248 29.96 -6.47 -19.67
C ASN A 248 30.36 -5.02 -19.99
N GLU A 249 29.62 -4.03 -19.49
CA GLU A 249 29.90 -2.60 -19.64
C GLU A 249 30.99 -2.11 -18.65
N ASN A 250 31.23 -2.85 -17.58
CA ASN A 250 32.27 -2.56 -16.57
C ASN A 250 33.57 -3.32 -16.79
N LYS A 251 33.78 -3.94 -17.95
CA LYS A 251 35.04 -4.53 -18.41
C LYS A 251 35.64 -3.72 -19.58
#